data_16d749b8ca1b09ba3ef9a572ad1cfdfe
#
_entry.id   16d749b8ca1b09ba3ef9a572ad1cfdfe
#
_cell.length_a   1.000
_cell.length_b   1.000
_cell.length_c   1.000
_cell.angle_alpha   90.00
_cell.angle_beta   90.00
_cell.angle_gamma   90.00
#
_symmetry.space_group_name_H-M   'P 1'
#
loop_
_entity.id
_entity.type
_entity.pdbx_description
1 polymer ?
#
loop_
_entity_poly.entity_id
_entity_poly.type
_entity_poly.pdbx_seq_one_letter_code
_entity_poly.pdbx_strand_id
1 'polypeptide(L)'
;QIGVAQPLGTEVGLQVARQWCARNSASNHKVFLKLDFANAFNTIDREFFLRQVRNHMPGLAPWADYCYTRPSNLLFGSRKISSECGVQQGDPLGPLLFALALQPVLKELADARTPGGLELVYAYLDDLCLAGDAASVSAALSVLKERCTRIGLRLSTGSADGADKDKCEVILTAGEASTVDLGLFPNDFKVTRDRNFELLGGPIGSPSWCNQHTQKRVEQAVQVLQALGEVPDPQVALQLLRRCASFCKLLYSVRVVPSALNIVPSRYFGG
;
A
#
# COMPACT_ATOMS: atom_id res chain seq x y z
N GLN A 1 -11.70 5.04 1.26
CA GLN A 1 -10.55 4.64 2.07
C GLN A 1 -10.90 3.42 2.90
N ILE A 2 -10.14 2.33 2.76
CA ILE A 2 -10.51 1.02 3.35
C ILE A 2 -9.51 0.59 4.45
N GLY A 3 -8.53 1.43 4.78
CA GLY A 3 -7.41 1.04 5.65
C GLY A 3 -7.64 1.15 7.15
N VAL A 4 -8.65 1.89 7.61
CA VAL A 4 -8.89 2.12 9.04
C VAL A 4 -10.26 1.59 9.43
N ALA A 5 -10.30 0.73 10.45
CA ALA A 5 -11.52 0.15 11.04
C ALA A 5 -12.43 -0.61 10.05
N GLN A 6 -11.91 -1.04 8.90
CA GLN A 6 -12.64 -1.88 7.94
C GLN A 6 -12.09 -3.31 7.96
N PRO A 7 -12.87 -4.30 8.42
CA PRO A 7 -12.46 -5.70 8.34
C PRO A 7 -12.13 -6.09 6.90
N LEU A 8 -11.05 -6.84 6.71
CA LEU A 8 -10.62 -7.36 5.40
C LEU A 8 -10.33 -6.28 4.34
N GLY A 9 -10.01 -5.05 4.78
CA GLY A 9 -9.79 -3.93 3.84
C GLY A 9 -8.71 -4.22 2.78
N THR A 10 -7.61 -4.86 3.15
CA THR A 10 -6.55 -5.28 2.22
C THR A 10 -7.04 -6.32 1.21
N GLU A 11 -7.76 -7.34 1.68
CA GLU A 11 -8.30 -8.39 0.82
C GLU A 11 -9.32 -7.85 -0.17
N VAL A 12 -10.23 -6.99 0.31
CA VAL A 12 -11.24 -6.33 -0.56
C VAL A 12 -10.56 -5.49 -1.62
N GLY A 13 -9.60 -4.65 -1.24
CA GLY A 13 -8.87 -3.80 -2.17
C GLY A 13 -8.13 -4.60 -3.23
N LEU A 14 -7.45 -5.68 -2.83
CA LEU A 14 -6.77 -6.56 -3.76
C LEU A 14 -7.73 -7.24 -4.73
N GLN A 15 -8.89 -7.73 -4.27
CA GLN A 15 -9.89 -8.36 -5.13
C GLN A 15 -10.51 -7.38 -6.11
N VAL A 16 -10.80 -6.14 -5.68
CA VAL A 16 -11.29 -5.07 -6.56
C VAL A 16 -10.27 -4.78 -7.66
N ALA A 17 -8.99 -4.59 -7.29
CA ALA A 17 -7.91 -4.35 -8.25
C ALA A 17 -7.77 -5.51 -9.25
N ARG A 18 -7.78 -6.76 -8.75
CA ARG A 18 -7.70 -7.96 -9.60
C ARG A 18 -8.85 -8.05 -10.59
N GLN A 19 -10.10 -7.82 -10.13
CA GLN A 19 -11.27 -7.83 -11.00
C GLN A 19 -11.21 -6.73 -12.04
N TRP A 20 -10.76 -5.53 -11.66
CA TRP A 20 -10.60 -4.41 -12.60
C TRP A 20 -9.55 -4.74 -13.66
N CYS A 21 -8.38 -5.25 -13.29
CA CYS A 21 -7.33 -5.68 -14.22
C CYS A 21 -7.81 -6.78 -15.16
N ALA A 22 -8.54 -7.77 -14.65
CA ALA A 22 -9.08 -8.87 -15.47
C ALA A 22 -10.09 -8.38 -16.51
N ARG A 23 -11.01 -7.50 -16.12
CA ARG A 23 -12.01 -6.91 -17.03
C ARG A 23 -11.40 -6.04 -18.12
N ASN A 24 -10.27 -5.41 -17.84
CA ASN A 24 -9.60 -4.47 -18.74
C ASN A 24 -8.36 -5.06 -19.42
N SER A 25 -8.13 -6.37 -19.33
CA SER A 25 -6.93 -7.05 -19.84
C SER A 25 -6.71 -6.92 -21.35
N ALA A 26 -7.74 -6.61 -22.13
CA ALA A 26 -7.68 -6.34 -23.57
C ALA A 26 -7.68 -4.85 -23.93
N SER A 27 -7.78 -3.95 -22.95
CA SER A 27 -7.86 -2.51 -23.20
C SER A 27 -6.49 -1.92 -23.42
N ASN A 28 -6.14 -1.56 -24.63
CA ASN A 28 -4.80 -1.09 -25.00
C ASN A 28 -4.48 0.36 -24.58
N HIS A 29 -5.48 1.14 -24.13
CA HIS A 29 -5.38 2.55 -23.72
C HIS A 29 -5.51 2.75 -22.19
N LYS A 30 -5.75 1.68 -21.41
CA LYS A 30 -5.92 1.77 -19.96
C LYS A 30 -4.66 1.39 -19.19
N VAL A 31 -4.54 1.98 -18.00
CA VAL A 31 -3.45 1.71 -17.07
C VAL A 31 -3.97 1.47 -15.65
N PHE A 32 -3.21 0.70 -14.89
CA PHE A 32 -3.31 0.63 -13.44
C PHE A 32 -2.06 1.28 -12.86
N LEU A 33 -2.23 2.35 -12.10
CA LEU A 33 -1.15 3.12 -11.50
C LEU A 33 -1.09 2.81 -10.00
N LYS A 34 0.04 2.26 -9.57
CA LYS A 34 0.37 2.05 -8.16
C LYS A 34 1.28 3.18 -7.71
N LEU A 35 0.95 3.81 -6.60
CA LEU A 35 1.64 4.96 -6.05
C LEU A 35 2.04 4.72 -4.60
N ASP A 36 3.23 5.14 -4.25
CA ASP A 36 3.80 5.12 -2.92
C ASP A 36 4.25 6.53 -2.52
N PHE A 37 4.13 6.88 -1.25
CA PHE A 37 4.59 8.16 -0.75
C PHE A 37 5.93 8.03 -0.01
N ALA A 38 6.82 8.96 -0.29
CA ALA A 38 8.11 9.03 0.40
C ALA A 38 7.89 9.44 1.87
N ASN A 39 8.19 8.51 2.79
CA ASN A 39 8.20 8.77 4.22
C ASN A 39 6.88 9.37 4.77
N ALA A 40 5.75 8.96 4.21
CA ALA A 40 4.41 9.55 4.33
C ALA A 40 4.01 9.90 5.77
N PHE A 41 4.13 8.95 6.70
CA PHE A 41 3.74 9.14 8.10
C PHE A 41 4.58 10.20 8.81
N ASN A 42 5.85 10.38 8.42
CA ASN A 42 6.75 11.33 9.06
C ASN A 42 6.71 12.74 8.45
N THR A 43 6.10 12.90 7.26
CA THR A 43 6.13 14.17 6.52
C THR A 43 4.80 14.89 6.47
N ILE A 44 3.69 14.20 6.76
CA ILE A 44 2.35 14.79 6.71
C ILE A 44 2.23 15.98 7.64
N ASP A 45 1.55 17.04 7.18
CA ASP A 45 1.40 18.29 7.92
C ASP A 45 0.48 18.13 9.15
N ARG A 46 0.99 18.49 10.34
CA ARG A 46 0.27 18.36 11.61
C ARG A 46 -0.91 19.31 11.72
N GLU A 47 -0.75 20.55 11.31
CA GLU A 47 -1.84 21.53 11.38
C GLU A 47 -3.01 21.10 10.51
N PHE A 48 -2.70 20.55 9.32
CA PHE A 48 -3.71 20.05 8.41
C PHE A 48 -4.52 18.91 9.04
N PHE A 49 -3.89 17.85 9.55
CA PHE A 49 -4.65 16.75 10.14
C PHE A 49 -5.35 17.15 11.46
N LEU A 50 -4.76 17.99 12.29
CA LEU A 50 -5.43 18.49 13.50
C LEU A 50 -6.72 19.27 13.15
N ARG A 51 -6.67 20.08 12.10
CA ARG A 51 -7.87 20.75 11.58
C ARG A 51 -8.93 19.76 11.12
N GLN A 52 -8.54 18.67 10.42
CA GLN A 52 -9.48 17.61 10.03
C GLN A 52 -10.09 16.91 11.26
N VAL A 53 -9.29 16.65 12.29
CA VAL A 53 -9.79 16.06 13.55
C VAL A 53 -10.81 16.99 14.22
N ARG A 54 -10.51 18.28 14.34
CA ARG A 54 -11.45 19.27 14.94
C ARG A 54 -12.78 19.33 14.18
N ASN A 55 -12.72 19.22 12.85
CA ASN A 55 -13.92 19.30 11.99
C ASN A 55 -14.77 18.02 12.02
N HIS A 56 -14.12 16.84 12.03
CA HIS A 56 -14.81 15.57 11.82
C HIS A 56 -14.94 14.73 13.10
N MET A 57 -14.08 14.95 14.08
CA MET A 57 -14.02 14.18 15.34
C MET A 57 -13.75 15.09 16.54
N PRO A 58 -14.64 16.07 16.84
CA PRO A 58 -14.38 17.08 17.87
C PRO A 58 -14.12 16.48 19.25
N GLY A 59 -14.69 15.32 19.57
CA GLY A 59 -14.43 14.63 20.83
C GLY A 59 -12.99 14.09 20.97
N LEU A 60 -12.29 13.87 19.85
CA LEU A 60 -10.89 13.43 19.83
C LEU A 60 -9.91 14.62 19.80
N ALA A 61 -10.38 15.80 19.41
CA ALA A 61 -9.52 16.95 19.16
C ALA A 61 -8.66 17.36 20.39
N PRO A 62 -9.16 17.39 21.64
CA PRO A 62 -8.32 17.77 22.77
C PRO A 62 -7.12 16.84 22.98
N TRP A 63 -7.30 15.54 22.73
CA TRP A 63 -6.21 14.56 22.82
C TRP A 63 -5.22 14.69 21.68
N ALA A 64 -5.71 14.81 20.44
CA ALA A 64 -4.85 15.01 19.29
C ALA A 64 -4.03 16.31 19.38
N ASP A 65 -4.68 17.40 19.85
CA ASP A 65 -3.99 18.67 20.09
C ASP A 65 -2.91 18.54 21.16
N TYR A 66 -3.19 17.84 22.25
CA TYR A 66 -2.20 17.59 23.31
C TYR A 66 -0.97 16.84 22.76
N CYS A 67 -1.18 15.84 21.91
CA CYS A 67 -0.10 15.00 21.36
C CYS A 67 0.73 15.70 20.28
N TYR A 68 0.12 16.56 19.44
CA TYR A 68 0.72 16.99 18.18
C TYR A 68 0.85 18.50 17.96
N THR A 69 0.23 19.36 18.78
CA THR A 69 0.33 20.82 18.61
C THR A 69 1.75 21.33 18.87
N ARG A 70 2.50 20.69 19.76
CA ARG A 70 3.86 21.09 20.12
C ARG A 70 4.86 20.07 19.62
N PRO A 71 6.07 20.51 19.21
CA PRO A 71 7.16 19.59 18.92
C PRO A 71 7.45 18.68 20.10
N SER A 72 7.68 17.41 19.86
CA SER A 72 8.11 16.44 20.86
C SER A 72 9.59 16.07 20.67
N ASN A 73 10.26 15.74 21.77
CA ASN A 73 11.67 15.31 21.71
C ASN A 73 11.75 13.80 21.53
N LEU A 74 12.41 13.38 20.45
CA LEU A 74 12.85 12.00 20.25
C LEU A 74 14.25 11.84 20.87
N LEU A 75 14.43 10.83 21.70
CA LEU A 75 15.72 10.52 22.31
C LEU A 75 16.39 9.39 21.52
N PHE A 76 17.58 9.67 21.00
CA PHE A 76 18.41 8.68 20.31
C PHE A 76 19.81 8.66 20.93
N GLY A 77 20.02 7.73 21.85
CA GLY A 77 21.20 7.72 22.71
C GLY A 77 21.31 9.02 23.51
N SER A 78 22.39 9.77 23.35
CA SER A 78 22.61 11.08 23.99
C SER A 78 22.04 12.27 23.19
N ARG A 79 21.49 12.03 22.00
CA ARG A 79 21.00 13.09 21.10
C ARG A 79 19.48 13.29 21.29
N LYS A 80 19.06 14.54 21.25
CA LYS A 80 17.65 14.94 21.15
C LYS A 80 17.38 15.38 19.71
N ILE A 81 16.33 14.85 19.13
CA ILE A 81 15.84 15.20 17.79
C ILE A 81 14.43 15.78 17.96
N SER A 82 14.18 16.96 17.39
CA SER A 82 12.84 17.55 17.43
C SER A 82 11.94 16.84 16.41
N SER A 83 10.76 16.38 16.85
CA SER A 83 9.70 15.85 16.01
C SER A 83 8.63 16.93 15.80
N GLU A 84 8.68 17.60 14.65
CA GLU A 84 7.87 18.79 14.33
C GLU A 84 6.78 18.52 13.31
N CYS A 85 6.94 17.50 12.48
CA CYS A 85 5.97 17.10 11.46
C CYS A 85 5.64 15.61 11.54
N GLY A 86 4.63 15.20 10.81
CA GLY A 86 4.22 13.82 10.72
C GLY A 86 3.48 13.29 11.95
N VAL A 87 3.01 12.08 11.84
CA VAL A 87 2.47 11.28 12.95
C VAL A 87 3.57 10.37 13.50
N GLN A 88 3.54 10.13 14.80
CA GLN A 88 4.55 9.28 15.44
C GLN A 88 4.31 7.82 15.08
N GLN A 89 5.35 7.13 14.64
CA GLN A 89 5.28 5.69 14.40
C GLN A 89 5.10 4.94 15.72
N GLY A 90 4.08 4.07 15.75
CA GLY A 90 3.66 3.38 16.98
C GLY A 90 2.51 4.07 17.73
N ASP A 91 2.13 5.28 17.37
CA ASP A 91 0.92 5.90 17.90
C ASP A 91 -0.32 5.17 17.34
N PRO A 92 -1.20 4.63 18.20
CA PRO A 92 -2.44 4.00 17.77
C PRO A 92 -3.36 4.91 16.93
N LEU A 93 -3.29 6.23 17.11
CA LEU A 93 -4.03 7.20 16.33
C LEU A 93 -3.36 7.56 15.00
N GLY A 94 -2.08 7.24 14.81
CA GLY A 94 -1.32 7.59 13.62
C GLY A 94 -2.02 7.24 12.31
N PRO A 95 -2.48 6.00 12.10
CA PRO A 95 -3.21 5.61 10.90
C PRO A 95 -4.50 6.40 10.67
N LEU A 96 -5.24 6.71 11.74
CA LEU A 96 -6.46 7.51 11.66
C LEU A 96 -6.17 8.96 11.26
N LEU A 97 -5.18 9.58 11.90
CA LEU A 97 -4.79 10.97 11.62
C LEU A 97 -4.30 11.12 10.17
N PHE A 98 -3.47 10.19 9.71
CA PHE A 98 -3.03 10.12 8.32
C PHE A 98 -4.21 9.98 7.36
N ALA A 99 -5.12 9.04 7.65
CA ALA A 99 -6.30 8.79 6.84
C ALA A 99 -7.22 10.02 6.74
N LEU A 100 -7.44 10.72 7.85
CA LEU A 100 -8.24 11.96 7.88
C LEU A 100 -7.60 13.07 7.03
N ALA A 101 -6.27 13.20 7.04
CA ALA A 101 -5.59 14.19 6.22
C ALA A 101 -5.66 13.87 4.72
N LEU A 102 -5.55 12.61 4.33
CA LEU A 102 -5.59 12.21 2.92
C LEU A 102 -7.03 12.18 2.36
N GLN A 103 -8.04 12.01 3.21
CA GLN A 103 -9.44 11.82 2.79
C GLN A 103 -10.00 12.92 1.88
N PRO A 104 -9.79 14.23 2.09
CA PRO A 104 -10.29 15.26 1.18
C PRO A 104 -9.76 15.11 -0.23
N VAL A 105 -8.48 14.77 -0.39
CA VAL A 105 -7.84 14.54 -1.68
C VAL A 105 -8.45 13.32 -2.38
N LEU A 106 -8.61 12.22 -1.66
CA LEU A 106 -9.22 11.00 -2.19
C LEU A 106 -10.67 11.21 -2.59
N LYS A 107 -11.42 12.03 -1.84
CA LYS A 107 -12.80 12.37 -2.17
C LYS A 107 -12.88 13.17 -3.47
N GLU A 108 -12.05 14.20 -3.63
CA GLU A 108 -11.96 14.98 -4.88
C GLU A 108 -11.70 14.07 -6.09
N LEU A 109 -10.74 13.14 -5.98
CA LEU A 109 -10.45 12.18 -7.05
C LEU A 109 -11.60 11.17 -7.27
N ALA A 110 -12.25 10.72 -6.20
CA ALA A 110 -13.36 9.79 -6.29
C ALA A 110 -14.59 10.42 -6.95
N ASP A 111 -14.85 11.71 -6.69
CA ASP A 111 -15.94 12.48 -7.30
C ASP A 111 -15.65 12.76 -8.78
N ALA A 112 -14.38 12.78 -9.21
CA ALA A 112 -13.96 12.93 -10.60
C ALA A 112 -14.00 11.63 -11.42
N ARG A 113 -14.42 10.50 -10.83
CA ARG A 113 -14.51 9.23 -11.57
C ARG A 113 -15.61 9.27 -12.63
N THR A 114 -15.28 8.76 -13.82
CA THR A 114 -16.21 8.63 -14.94
C THR A 114 -16.02 7.29 -15.64
N PRO A 115 -17.09 6.68 -16.16
CA PRO A 115 -16.96 5.50 -17.01
C PRO A 115 -16.08 5.81 -18.24
N GLY A 116 -15.08 4.94 -18.50
CA GLY A 116 -14.14 5.15 -19.61
C GLY A 116 -13.03 6.18 -19.34
N GLY A 117 -13.09 6.90 -18.21
CA GLY A 117 -12.06 7.83 -17.77
C GLY A 117 -11.30 7.30 -16.55
N LEU A 118 -11.26 8.04 -15.44
CA LEU A 118 -10.78 7.55 -14.15
C LEU A 118 -11.85 6.64 -13.54
N GLU A 119 -11.56 5.34 -13.47
CA GLU A 119 -12.56 4.33 -13.05
C GLU A 119 -12.35 3.84 -11.63
N LEU A 120 -11.11 3.79 -11.17
CA LEU A 120 -10.75 3.30 -9.84
C LEU A 120 -9.87 4.31 -9.11
N VAL A 121 -10.26 4.64 -7.90
CA VAL A 121 -9.46 5.33 -6.89
C VAL A 121 -9.51 4.49 -5.62
N TYR A 122 -8.37 3.98 -5.20
CA TYR A 122 -8.26 3.13 -4.03
C TYR A 122 -7.06 3.58 -3.18
N ALA A 123 -7.24 3.65 -1.87
CA ALA A 123 -6.15 3.91 -0.94
C ALA A 123 -6.25 3.02 0.29
N TYR A 124 -5.12 2.48 0.70
CA TYR A 124 -4.92 1.78 1.94
C TYR A 124 -3.72 2.41 2.66
N LEU A 125 -4.00 3.33 3.59
CA LEU A 125 -2.98 4.19 4.20
C LEU A 125 -2.16 4.94 3.14
N ASP A 126 -0.88 4.68 3.06
CA ASP A 126 0.09 5.26 2.13
C ASP A 126 0.13 4.59 0.75
N ASP A 127 -0.37 3.35 0.63
CA ASP A 127 -0.55 2.69 -0.67
C ASP A 127 -1.77 3.27 -1.41
N LEU A 128 -1.56 3.85 -2.58
CA LEU A 128 -2.62 4.45 -3.40
C LEU A 128 -2.59 3.89 -4.83
N CYS A 129 -3.78 3.65 -5.36
CA CYS A 129 -3.95 3.18 -6.73
C CYS A 129 -4.97 4.03 -7.48
N LEU A 130 -4.64 4.35 -8.73
CA LEU A 130 -5.53 4.97 -9.71
C LEU A 130 -5.63 4.04 -10.91
N ALA A 131 -6.81 3.88 -11.51
CA ALA A 131 -6.90 3.09 -12.72
C ALA A 131 -8.02 3.59 -13.66
N GLY A 132 -7.78 3.46 -14.97
CA GLY A 132 -8.68 3.94 -16.00
C GLY A 132 -7.95 4.22 -17.31
N ASP A 133 -8.54 5.11 -18.13
CA ASP A 133 -7.89 5.65 -19.32
C ASP A 133 -6.60 6.40 -18.95
N ALA A 134 -5.54 6.21 -19.73
CA ALA A 134 -4.21 6.72 -19.41
C ALA A 134 -4.17 8.26 -19.28
N ALA A 135 -4.87 9.00 -20.12
CA ALA A 135 -4.92 10.46 -20.07
C ALA A 135 -5.67 10.92 -18.81
N SER A 136 -6.79 10.28 -18.47
CA SER A 136 -7.57 10.57 -17.27
C SER A 136 -6.82 10.25 -16.00
N VAL A 137 -6.07 9.14 -15.95
CA VAL A 137 -5.21 8.76 -14.83
C VAL A 137 -4.05 9.74 -14.65
N SER A 138 -3.44 10.22 -15.76
CA SER A 138 -2.39 11.23 -15.73
C SER A 138 -2.90 12.58 -15.20
N ALA A 139 -4.09 12.99 -15.62
CA ALA A 139 -4.74 14.20 -15.09
C ALA A 139 -5.00 14.08 -13.57
N ALA A 140 -5.55 12.94 -13.15
CA ALA A 140 -5.78 12.64 -11.74
C ALA A 140 -4.46 12.60 -10.92
N LEU A 141 -3.38 12.04 -11.48
CA LEU A 141 -2.05 12.05 -10.88
C LEU A 141 -1.53 13.49 -10.67
N SER A 142 -1.76 14.38 -11.61
CA SER A 142 -1.35 15.79 -11.51
C SER A 142 -2.09 16.50 -10.37
N VAL A 143 -3.41 16.31 -10.27
CA VAL A 143 -4.23 16.83 -9.16
C VAL A 143 -3.75 16.24 -7.83
N LEU A 144 -3.53 14.92 -7.77
CA LEU A 144 -3.02 14.24 -6.57
C LEU A 144 -1.70 14.85 -6.10
N LYS A 145 -0.72 15.01 -6.99
CA LYS A 145 0.59 15.60 -6.67
C LYS A 145 0.46 16.99 -6.06
N GLU A 146 -0.34 17.84 -6.69
CA GLU A 146 -0.57 19.21 -6.22
C GLU A 146 -1.19 19.21 -4.81
N ARG A 147 -2.27 18.45 -4.61
CA ARG A 147 -2.99 18.39 -3.33
C ARG A 147 -2.14 17.77 -2.23
N CYS A 148 -1.45 16.68 -2.53
CA CYS A 148 -0.59 16.01 -1.56
C CYS A 148 0.58 16.88 -1.12
N THR A 149 1.20 17.64 -2.04
CA THR A 149 2.26 18.59 -1.69
C THR A 149 1.80 19.63 -0.67
N ARG A 150 0.55 20.10 -0.76
CA ARG A 150 -0.04 21.08 0.18
C ARG A 150 -0.22 20.52 1.60
N ILE A 151 -0.27 19.21 1.74
CA ILE A 151 -0.41 18.52 3.03
C ILE A 151 0.89 17.82 3.48
N GLY A 152 2.02 18.20 2.88
CA GLY A 152 3.34 17.68 3.25
C GLY A 152 3.70 16.31 2.67
N LEU A 153 2.87 15.74 1.78
CA LEU A 153 3.12 14.44 1.16
C LEU A 153 3.77 14.59 -0.21
N ARG A 154 4.73 13.71 -0.50
CA ARG A 154 5.40 13.61 -1.80
C ARG A 154 5.38 12.16 -2.27
N LEU A 155 5.18 11.95 -3.57
CA LEU A 155 5.32 10.62 -4.15
C LEU A 155 6.79 10.18 -4.09
N SER A 156 7.00 8.88 -3.90
CA SER A 156 8.32 8.26 -4.01
C SER A 156 8.77 8.36 -5.45
N THR A 157 9.72 9.24 -5.70
CA THR A 157 10.46 9.36 -6.96
C THR A 157 11.84 8.79 -6.72
N GLY A 158 12.41 8.09 -7.71
CA GLY A 158 13.72 7.46 -7.55
C GLY A 158 14.74 8.47 -6.99
N SER A 159 15.14 8.29 -5.73
CA SER A 159 16.17 9.13 -5.12
C SER A 159 17.53 8.80 -5.71
N ALA A 160 18.46 9.76 -5.67
CA ALA A 160 19.83 9.57 -6.14
C ALA A 160 20.52 8.36 -5.45
N ASP A 161 20.08 8.00 -4.25
CA ASP A 161 20.62 6.90 -3.43
C ASP A 161 20.03 5.52 -3.78
N GLY A 162 19.10 5.45 -4.75
CA GLY A 162 18.55 4.17 -5.25
C GLY A 162 17.57 3.45 -4.32
N ALA A 163 17.35 3.94 -3.10
CA ALA A 163 16.51 3.27 -2.09
C ALA A 163 15.00 3.29 -2.42
N ASP A 164 14.54 4.28 -3.19
CA ASP A 164 13.12 4.47 -3.53
C ASP A 164 12.80 4.21 -5.01
N LYS A 165 13.75 3.60 -5.75
CA LYS A 165 13.48 3.19 -7.13
C LYS A 165 12.37 2.15 -7.16
N ASP A 166 11.50 2.25 -8.18
CA ASP A 166 10.47 1.27 -8.50
C ASP A 166 9.27 1.19 -7.54
N LYS A 167 9.08 2.15 -6.61
CA LYS A 167 7.92 2.13 -5.72
C LYS A 167 6.64 2.59 -6.40
N CYS A 168 6.71 3.62 -7.27
CA CYS A 168 5.59 3.99 -8.13
C CYS A 168 5.66 3.22 -9.44
N GLU A 169 4.53 2.65 -9.88
CA GLU A 169 4.51 1.69 -10.98
C GLU A 169 3.30 1.91 -11.89
N VAL A 170 3.57 2.00 -13.20
CA VAL A 170 2.56 2.04 -14.27
C VAL A 170 2.41 0.65 -14.86
N ILE A 171 1.27 0.01 -14.66
CA ILE A 171 0.96 -1.31 -15.18
C ILE A 171 0.06 -1.16 -16.42
N LEU A 172 0.53 -1.64 -17.56
CA LEU A 172 -0.20 -1.61 -18.83
C LEU A 172 -1.18 -2.78 -18.89
N THR A 173 -2.50 -2.48 -18.98
CA THR A 173 -3.55 -3.52 -18.94
C THR A 173 -3.48 -4.51 -20.09
N ALA A 174 -3.13 -4.07 -21.30
CA ALA A 174 -2.93 -4.93 -22.48
C ALA A 174 -1.49 -5.45 -22.64
N GLY A 175 -0.62 -5.18 -21.65
CA GLY A 175 0.78 -5.59 -21.72
C GLY A 175 1.51 -5.00 -22.93
N GLU A 176 2.19 -5.85 -23.69
CA GLU A 176 2.93 -5.42 -24.90
C GLU A 176 2.03 -4.86 -26.02
N ALA A 177 0.74 -5.20 -26.03
CA ALA A 177 -0.22 -4.66 -27.01
C ALA A 177 -0.74 -3.27 -26.64
N SER A 178 -0.25 -2.66 -25.57
CA SER A 178 -0.67 -1.34 -25.12
C SER A 178 -0.20 -0.24 -26.08
N THR A 179 -1.10 0.72 -26.35
CA THR A 179 -0.84 1.93 -27.15
C THR A 179 -0.72 3.19 -26.27
N VAL A 180 -0.57 3.00 -24.97
CA VAL A 180 -0.46 4.11 -24.01
C VAL A 180 0.81 4.92 -24.27
N ASP A 181 0.65 6.23 -24.37
CA ASP A 181 1.78 7.16 -24.36
C ASP A 181 2.37 7.24 -22.94
N LEU A 182 3.55 6.69 -22.77
CA LEU A 182 4.26 6.71 -21.49
C LEU A 182 4.78 8.11 -21.10
N GLY A 183 4.87 9.04 -22.04
CA GLY A 183 5.20 10.45 -21.76
C GLY A 183 4.17 11.16 -20.86
N LEU A 184 2.99 10.57 -20.68
CA LEU A 184 1.98 11.04 -19.73
C LEU A 184 2.37 10.83 -18.26
N PHE A 185 3.34 9.97 -17.98
CA PHE A 185 3.77 9.61 -16.63
C PHE A 185 5.22 10.01 -16.38
N PRO A 186 5.63 10.23 -15.12
CA PRO A 186 7.03 10.49 -14.78
C PRO A 186 7.96 9.37 -15.25
N ASN A 187 9.12 9.76 -15.81
CA ASN A 187 10.10 8.80 -16.37
C ASN A 187 10.76 7.89 -15.31
N ASP A 188 10.67 8.26 -14.04
CA ASP A 188 11.19 7.52 -12.89
C ASP A 188 10.20 6.47 -12.36
N PHE A 189 8.99 6.41 -12.92
CA PHE A 189 8.05 5.34 -12.57
C PHE A 189 8.42 4.06 -13.30
N LYS A 190 8.37 2.96 -12.57
CA LYS A 190 8.53 1.63 -13.17
C LYS A 190 7.37 1.34 -14.13
N VAL A 191 7.67 0.79 -15.30
CA VAL A 191 6.66 0.36 -16.28
C VAL A 191 6.59 -1.15 -16.33
N THR A 192 5.43 -1.71 -15.99
CA THR A 192 5.17 -3.17 -16.04
C THR A 192 4.31 -3.51 -17.24
N ARG A 193 4.89 -4.32 -18.16
CA ARG A 193 4.26 -4.77 -19.42
C ARG A 193 3.76 -6.21 -19.35
N ASP A 194 4.30 -7.03 -18.47
CA ASP A 194 3.91 -8.44 -18.27
C ASP A 194 2.65 -8.61 -17.42
N ARG A 195 2.09 -7.51 -16.92
CA ARG A 195 0.87 -7.44 -16.07
C ARG A 195 1.02 -8.16 -14.73
N ASN A 196 2.24 -8.50 -14.33
CA ASN A 196 2.54 -9.17 -13.07
C ASN A 196 3.07 -8.15 -12.06
N PHE A 197 2.34 -7.93 -10.98
CA PHE A 197 2.73 -6.99 -9.94
C PHE A 197 2.23 -7.42 -8.57
N GLU A 198 2.78 -6.83 -7.53
CA GLU A 198 2.35 -7.02 -6.15
C GLU A 198 1.58 -5.80 -5.67
N LEU A 199 0.44 -6.01 -5.04
CA LEU A 199 -0.37 -4.98 -4.41
C LEU A 199 -0.74 -5.43 -3.00
N LEU A 200 -0.50 -4.58 -1.98
CA LEU A 200 -0.81 -4.88 -0.58
C LEU A 200 -0.28 -6.26 -0.12
N GLY A 201 0.89 -6.66 -0.61
CA GLY A 201 1.48 -7.94 -0.29
C GLY A 201 0.81 -9.15 -0.96
N GLY A 202 -0.07 -8.95 -1.93
CA GLY A 202 -0.70 -10.01 -2.71
C GLY A 202 -0.38 -9.91 -4.21
N PRO A 203 -0.23 -11.04 -4.92
CA PRO A 203 0.10 -11.05 -6.33
C PRO A 203 -1.13 -10.80 -7.20
N ILE A 204 -0.97 -9.98 -8.24
CA ILE A 204 -1.91 -9.81 -9.34
C ILE A 204 -1.16 -10.11 -10.63
N GLY A 205 -1.70 -10.99 -11.49
CA GLY A 205 -1.06 -11.36 -12.74
C GLY A 205 -1.37 -12.79 -13.18
N SER A 206 -0.42 -13.38 -13.93
CA SER A 206 -0.54 -14.74 -14.45
C SER A 206 -0.56 -15.81 -13.34
N PRO A 207 -1.15 -17.00 -13.61
CA PRO A 207 -1.13 -18.11 -12.65
C PRO A 207 0.28 -18.49 -12.18
N SER A 208 1.24 -18.50 -13.11
CA SER A 208 2.64 -18.81 -12.80
C SER A 208 3.27 -17.79 -11.85
N TRP A 209 3.01 -16.50 -12.06
CA TRP A 209 3.44 -15.43 -11.16
C TRP A 209 2.84 -15.57 -9.76
N CYS A 210 1.53 -15.79 -9.66
CA CYS A 210 0.85 -15.99 -8.39
C CYS A 210 1.40 -17.20 -7.62
N ASN A 211 1.68 -18.29 -8.32
CA ASN A 211 2.30 -19.48 -7.73
C ASN A 211 3.73 -19.24 -7.26
N GLN A 212 4.57 -18.57 -8.06
CA GLN A 212 5.94 -18.22 -7.65
C GLN A 212 5.95 -17.31 -6.41
N HIS A 213 5.06 -16.32 -6.37
CA HIS A 213 4.93 -15.44 -5.21
C HIS A 213 4.55 -16.22 -3.94
N THR A 214 3.58 -17.15 -4.06
CA THR A 214 3.15 -17.99 -2.93
C THR A 214 4.27 -18.96 -2.51
N GLN A 215 4.98 -19.56 -3.47
CA GLN A 215 6.11 -20.45 -3.23
C GLN A 215 7.21 -19.74 -2.42
N LYS A 216 7.58 -18.51 -2.81
CA LYS A 216 8.56 -17.70 -2.08
C LYS A 216 8.16 -17.48 -0.62
N ARG A 217 6.87 -17.25 -0.34
CA ARG A 217 6.36 -17.10 1.03
C ARG A 217 6.40 -18.40 1.82
N VAL A 218 6.12 -19.52 1.16
CA VAL A 218 6.25 -20.86 1.77
C VAL A 218 7.71 -21.14 2.15
N GLU A 219 8.65 -20.86 1.25
CA GLU A 219 10.08 -21.04 1.51
C GLU A 219 10.55 -20.18 2.70
N GLN A 220 10.12 -18.93 2.78
CA GLN A 220 10.39 -18.07 3.95
C GLN A 220 9.81 -18.63 5.25
N ALA A 221 8.59 -19.19 5.20
CA ALA A 221 7.97 -19.80 6.37
C ALA A 221 8.72 -21.07 6.79
N VAL A 222 9.17 -21.90 5.84
CA VAL A 222 9.99 -23.09 6.11
C VAL A 222 11.32 -22.73 6.79
N GLN A 223 12.00 -21.68 6.30
CA GLN A 223 13.24 -21.19 6.93
C GLN A 223 13.02 -20.79 8.39
N VAL A 224 11.92 -20.11 8.69
CA VAL A 224 11.58 -19.75 10.09
C VAL A 224 11.30 -21.01 10.93
N LEU A 225 10.60 -22.00 10.36
CA LEU A 225 10.34 -23.27 11.07
C LEU A 225 11.64 -24.05 11.35
N GLN A 226 12.57 -24.06 10.40
CA GLN A 226 13.88 -24.70 10.58
C GLN A 226 14.67 -24.01 11.70
N ALA A 227 14.72 -22.66 11.69
CA ALA A 227 15.39 -21.92 12.76
C ALA A 227 14.75 -22.13 14.13
N LEU A 228 13.45 -22.39 14.21
CA LEU A 228 12.77 -22.75 15.46
C LEU A 228 13.20 -24.11 16.00
N GLY A 229 13.54 -25.05 15.11
CA GLY A 229 14.08 -26.36 15.50
C GLY A 229 15.44 -26.29 16.23
N GLU A 230 16.16 -25.18 16.03
CA GLU A 230 17.46 -24.93 16.68
C GLU A 230 17.34 -24.25 18.06
N VAL A 231 16.13 -23.82 18.45
CA VAL A 231 15.90 -23.16 19.74
C VAL A 231 16.01 -24.18 20.86
N PRO A 232 16.97 -24.04 21.82
CA PRO A 232 17.22 -25.04 22.84
C PRO A 232 16.07 -25.27 23.82
N ASP A 233 15.30 -24.21 24.11
CA ASP A 233 14.14 -24.24 25.00
C ASP A 233 12.86 -24.58 24.25
N PRO A 234 12.23 -25.76 24.46
CA PRO A 234 11.03 -26.18 23.76
C PRO A 234 9.81 -25.31 24.11
N GLN A 235 9.76 -24.66 25.29
CA GLN A 235 8.68 -23.76 25.68
C GLN A 235 8.76 -22.45 24.87
N VAL A 236 9.97 -21.92 24.72
CA VAL A 236 10.22 -20.73 23.89
C VAL A 236 9.92 -21.05 22.43
N ALA A 237 10.41 -22.19 21.91
CA ALA A 237 10.13 -22.65 20.55
C ALA A 237 8.62 -22.77 20.29
N LEU A 238 7.86 -23.37 21.21
CA LEU A 238 6.40 -23.50 21.10
C LEU A 238 5.69 -22.13 21.09
N GLN A 239 6.11 -21.19 21.93
CA GLN A 239 5.56 -19.83 21.97
C GLN A 239 5.80 -19.09 20.65
N LEU A 240 7.01 -19.17 20.12
CA LEU A 240 7.38 -18.58 18.85
C LEU A 240 6.62 -19.24 17.69
N LEU A 241 6.50 -20.57 17.67
CA LEU A 241 5.72 -21.31 16.69
C LEU A 241 4.27 -20.78 16.65
N ARG A 242 3.61 -20.73 17.80
CA ARG A 242 2.21 -20.33 17.91
C ARG A 242 1.97 -18.88 17.47
N ARG A 243 2.89 -17.96 17.81
CA ARG A 243 2.69 -16.52 17.60
C ARG A 243 3.27 -16.00 16.29
N CYS A 244 4.35 -16.59 15.80
CA CYS A 244 5.14 -15.98 14.72
C CYS A 244 5.36 -16.86 13.50
N ALA A 245 5.28 -18.19 13.59
CA ALA A 245 5.83 -19.07 12.57
C ALA A 245 4.86 -20.12 12.00
N SER A 246 3.65 -20.24 12.54
CA SER A 246 2.70 -21.25 12.09
C SER A 246 1.89 -20.77 10.88
N PHE A 247 0.76 -21.39 10.64
CA PHE A 247 -0.23 -21.10 9.61
C PHE A 247 -0.51 -19.61 9.38
N CYS A 248 -0.38 -18.77 10.42
CA CYS A 248 -0.57 -17.31 10.31
C CYS A 248 0.29 -16.66 9.21
N LYS A 249 1.48 -17.20 8.90
CA LYS A 249 2.36 -16.68 7.84
C LYS A 249 1.81 -16.88 6.43
N LEU A 250 1.02 -17.92 6.22
CA LEU A 250 0.44 -18.26 4.92
C LEU A 250 -1.04 -17.88 4.80
N LEU A 251 -1.70 -17.57 5.93
CA LEU A 251 -3.13 -17.28 5.97
C LEU A 251 -3.54 -16.17 5.00
N TYR A 252 -2.75 -15.11 4.93
CA TYR A 252 -3.01 -14.01 4.00
C TYR A 252 -2.95 -14.48 2.54
N SER A 253 -1.91 -15.23 2.16
CA SER A 253 -1.77 -15.77 0.80
C SER A 253 -2.95 -16.68 0.42
N VAL A 254 -3.42 -17.51 1.35
CA VAL A 254 -4.60 -18.39 1.13
C VAL A 254 -5.88 -17.57 0.91
N ARG A 255 -6.03 -16.43 1.58
CA ARG A 255 -7.21 -15.56 1.44
C ARG A 255 -7.19 -14.72 0.16
N VAL A 256 -6.01 -14.27 -0.27
CA VAL A 256 -5.91 -13.30 -1.36
C VAL A 256 -5.61 -13.92 -2.72
N VAL A 257 -5.01 -15.10 -2.76
CA VAL A 257 -4.76 -15.82 -4.02
C VAL A 257 -5.94 -16.77 -4.31
N PRO A 258 -6.57 -16.69 -5.49
CA PRO A 258 -7.65 -17.60 -5.86
C PRO A 258 -7.23 -19.07 -5.70
N SER A 259 -8.13 -19.92 -5.21
CA SER A 259 -7.84 -21.33 -4.93
C SER A 259 -7.31 -22.10 -6.14
N ALA A 260 -7.81 -21.80 -7.35
CA ALA A 260 -7.32 -22.37 -8.59
C ALA A 260 -5.85 -22.00 -8.92
N LEU A 261 -5.34 -20.91 -8.36
CA LEU A 261 -3.97 -20.42 -8.54
C LEU A 261 -3.08 -20.72 -7.32
N ASN A 262 -3.60 -21.32 -6.28
CA ASN A 262 -2.94 -21.47 -4.98
C ASN A 262 -2.63 -22.95 -4.69
N ILE A 263 -1.88 -23.58 -5.61
CA ILE A 263 -1.55 -25.00 -5.54
C ILE A 263 -0.54 -25.30 -4.40
N VAL A 264 0.34 -24.36 -4.12
CA VAL A 264 1.48 -24.55 -3.21
C VAL A 264 1.07 -24.78 -1.75
N PRO A 265 0.12 -24.03 -1.14
CA PRO A 265 -0.27 -24.26 0.24
C PRO A 265 -0.87 -25.65 0.50
N SER A 266 -1.52 -26.26 -0.48
CA SER A 266 -2.08 -27.61 -0.33
C SER A 266 -0.98 -28.68 -0.13
N ARG A 267 0.20 -28.45 -0.70
CA ARG A 267 1.37 -29.34 -0.51
C ARG A 267 2.07 -29.10 0.83
N TYR A 268 1.99 -27.87 1.36
CA TYR A 268 2.61 -27.51 2.65
C TYR A 268 1.87 -28.12 3.85
N PHE A 269 0.54 -28.25 3.74
CA PHE A 269 -0.32 -28.79 4.82
C PHE A 269 -0.69 -30.27 4.62
N GLY A 270 -0.33 -30.89 3.52
CA GLY A 270 -0.67 -32.27 3.14
C GLY A 270 0.45 -33.29 3.33
N GLY A 271 1.53 -32.95 4.03
CA GLY A 271 2.67 -33.83 4.32
C GLY A 271 2.67 -34.34 5.75
#